data_a4922dd8ad43e99f29f9a40a7f1dbf39
#
_entry.id   a4922dd8ad43e99f29f9a40a7f1dbf39
#
_cell.length_a   1.000
_cell.length_b   1.000
_cell.length_c   1.000
_cell.angle_alpha   90.00
_cell.angle_beta   90.00
_cell.angle_gamma   90.00
#
_symmetry.space_group_name_H-M   'P 1'
#
loop_
_entity.id
_entity.type
_entity.pdbx_description
1 polymer ?
#
loop_
_entity_poly.entity_id
_entity_poly.type
_entity_poly.pdbx_seq_one_letter_code
_entity_poly.pdbx_strand_id
1 'polypeptide(L)'
;TIQSTEIEVWGIGLTIRDTITNSTLTYAPGMGSINNDLRKRFENSDCILIDGTFWTNDELPSLGIGTRTAQQMGHLPLSGDDGSLSQLANITTKRKIFVHINNTNPILIPNSPERKTVENAGIEIGYDGLTIKLGNPP
;
A
#
# COMPACT_ATOMS: atom_id res chain seq x y z
N THR A 1 11.89 33.84 18.61
CA THR A 1 12.37 32.47 18.29
C THR A 1 11.17 31.69 17.78
N ILE A 2 11.07 31.53 16.45
CA ILE A 2 10.05 30.69 15.83
C ILE A 2 10.58 29.26 15.93
N GLN A 3 9.95 28.45 16.77
CA GLN A 3 10.14 27.00 16.71
C GLN A 3 9.29 26.51 15.53
N SER A 4 9.94 26.23 14.41
CA SER A 4 9.34 25.47 13.35
C SER A 4 9.23 24.02 13.83
N THR A 5 8.04 23.55 14.11
CA THR A 5 7.74 22.13 14.17
C THR A 5 7.78 21.64 12.73
N GLU A 6 8.92 21.16 12.27
CA GLU A 6 8.98 20.44 11.00
C GLU A 6 8.16 19.16 11.16
N ILE A 7 6.98 19.16 10.56
CA ILE A 7 6.24 17.92 10.32
C ILE A 7 6.93 17.30 9.10
N GLU A 8 7.82 16.35 9.35
CA GLU A 8 8.40 15.55 8.28
C GLU A 8 7.28 14.70 7.65
N VAL A 9 6.79 15.14 6.50
CA VAL A 9 5.84 14.37 5.68
C VAL A 9 6.65 13.42 4.80
N TRP A 10 6.75 12.17 5.20
CA TRP A 10 7.54 11.14 4.52
C TRP A 10 6.87 10.53 3.30
N GLY A 11 5.64 10.86 3.01
CA GLY A 11 4.92 10.31 1.87
C GLY A 11 3.82 11.23 1.35
N ILE A 12 3.57 11.15 0.05
CA ILE A 12 2.47 11.83 -0.63
C ILE A 12 1.48 10.78 -1.10
N GLY A 13 0.20 10.95 -0.74
CA GLY A 13 -0.92 10.23 -1.31
C GLY A 13 -1.69 11.12 -2.29
N LEU A 14 -2.24 10.51 -3.35
CA LEU A 14 -3.08 11.17 -4.32
C LEU A 14 -4.46 10.53 -4.34
N THR A 15 -5.50 11.33 -4.36
CA THR A 15 -6.86 10.89 -4.69
C THR A 15 -7.25 11.47 -6.04
N ILE A 16 -7.54 10.60 -6.99
CA ILE A 16 -7.89 10.94 -8.37
C ILE A 16 -9.38 10.61 -8.53
N ARG A 17 -10.15 11.58 -9.05
CA ARG A 17 -11.56 11.39 -9.34
C ARG A 17 -11.82 11.66 -10.81
N ASP A 18 -12.49 10.70 -11.47
CA ASP A 18 -13.07 10.92 -12.78
C ASP A 18 -14.35 11.73 -12.65
N THR A 19 -14.39 12.90 -13.28
CA THR A 19 -15.54 13.82 -13.18
C THR A 19 -16.76 13.38 -14.00
N ILE A 20 -16.59 12.41 -14.90
CA ILE A 20 -17.68 11.86 -15.73
C ILE A 20 -18.37 10.72 -15.00
N THR A 21 -17.60 9.72 -14.55
CA THR A 21 -18.14 8.53 -13.89
C THR A 21 -18.23 8.67 -12.37
N ASN A 22 -17.62 9.71 -11.79
CA ASN A 22 -17.41 9.92 -10.35
C ASN A 22 -16.57 8.82 -9.69
N SER A 23 -15.93 7.96 -10.45
CA SER A 23 -15.05 6.92 -9.92
C SER A 23 -13.81 7.52 -9.29
N THR A 24 -13.37 6.92 -8.20
CA THR A 24 -12.27 7.46 -7.38
C THR A 24 -11.19 6.39 -7.21
N LEU A 25 -9.92 6.82 -7.38
CA LEU A 25 -8.74 6.04 -7.10
C LEU A 25 -7.89 6.77 -6.07
N THR A 26 -7.46 6.08 -5.02
CA THR A 26 -6.45 6.61 -4.09
C THR A 26 -5.13 5.86 -4.26
N TYR A 27 -4.05 6.61 -4.44
CA TYR A 27 -2.67 6.13 -4.61
C TYR A 27 -1.82 6.56 -3.42
N ALA A 28 -1.33 5.58 -2.66
CA ALA A 28 -0.49 5.78 -1.48
C ALA A 28 0.69 4.80 -1.51
N PRO A 29 1.72 5.07 -2.34
CA PRO A 29 2.83 4.13 -2.60
C PRO A 29 3.86 4.05 -1.48
N GLY A 30 3.87 5.00 -0.56
CA GLY A 30 4.75 5.02 0.60
C GLY A 30 3.96 5.48 1.80
N MET A 31 3.66 4.56 2.71
CA MET A 31 2.90 4.86 3.92
C MET A 31 3.50 4.12 5.13
N GLY A 32 3.87 4.88 6.15
CA GLY A 32 4.35 4.33 7.43
C GLY A 32 3.22 3.87 8.36
N SER A 33 1.99 4.31 8.10
CA SER A 33 0.80 3.95 8.88
C SER A 33 -0.48 4.25 8.11
N ILE A 34 -1.58 3.60 8.48
CA ILE A 34 -2.92 3.90 7.99
C ILE A 34 -3.67 4.65 9.09
N ASN A 35 -3.60 5.98 9.05
CA ASN A 35 -4.37 6.83 9.97
C ASN A 35 -5.84 6.93 9.56
N ASN A 36 -6.66 7.58 10.39
CA ASN A 36 -8.10 7.69 10.14
C ASN A 36 -8.45 8.43 8.84
N ASP A 37 -7.67 9.44 8.45
CA ASP A 37 -7.92 10.17 7.21
C ASP A 37 -7.61 9.32 5.98
N LEU A 38 -6.50 8.60 5.99
CA LEU A 38 -6.14 7.68 4.92
C LEU A 38 -7.15 6.53 4.82
N ARG A 39 -7.57 5.97 5.96
CA ARG A 39 -8.63 4.95 6.03
C ARG A 39 -9.91 5.43 5.36
N LYS A 40 -10.40 6.61 5.70
CA LYS A 40 -11.60 7.20 5.08
C LYS A 40 -11.46 7.40 3.57
N ARG A 41 -10.27 7.81 3.11
CA ARG A 41 -9.98 7.92 1.68
C ARG A 41 -10.03 6.58 0.98
N PHE A 42 -9.48 5.54 1.59
CA PHE A 42 -9.55 4.18 1.07
C PHE A 42 -10.98 3.68 0.98
N GLU A 43 -11.78 3.85 2.03
CA GLU A 43 -13.19 3.43 2.08
C GLU A 43 -14.07 4.16 1.05
N ASN A 44 -13.72 5.40 0.70
CA ASN A 44 -14.42 6.21 -0.29
C ASN A 44 -13.86 6.04 -1.73
N SER A 45 -12.94 5.12 -1.95
CA SER A 45 -12.34 4.87 -3.26
C SER A 45 -12.89 3.58 -3.90
N ASP A 46 -13.07 3.60 -5.22
CA ASP A 46 -13.40 2.39 -5.98
C ASP A 46 -12.18 1.47 -6.16
N CYS A 47 -10.99 2.07 -6.18
CA CYS A 47 -9.71 1.36 -6.26
C CYS A 47 -8.67 2.05 -5.38
N ILE A 48 -7.84 1.26 -4.72
CA ILE A 48 -6.69 1.77 -3.97
C ILE A 48 -5.41 1.10 -4.43
N LEU A 49 -4.39 1.92 -4.68
CA LEU A 49 -3.01 1.50 -4.94
C LEU A 49 -2.19 1.80 -3.70
N ILE A 50 -1.69 0.78 -3.06
CA ILE A 50 -1.13 0.86 -1.72
C ILE A 50 0.30 0.35 -1.66
N ASP A 51 1.03 0.84 -0.68
CA ASP A 51 2.41 0.47 -0.39
C ASP A 51 2.56 -1.04 -0.19
N GLY A 52 3.31 -1.67 -1.06
CA GLY A 52 3.65 -3.09 -1.04
C GLY A 52 5.15 -3.34 -0.84
N THR A 53 5.90 -2.36 -0.32
CA THR A 53 7.36 -2.37 -0.38
C THR A 53 7.97 -3.60 0.30
N PHE A 54 7.63 -3.89 1.54
CA PHE A 54 8.25 -4.96 2.32
C PHE A 54 7.23 -5.91 2.93
N TRP A 55 7.54 -7.21 2.92
CA TRP A 55 6.75 -8.23 3.58
C TRP A 55 6.85 -8.13 5.11
N THR A 56 8.10 -8.10 5.64
CA THR A 56 8.36 -7.96 7.07
C THR A 56 9.09 -6.66 7.38
N ASN A 57 9.03 -6.23 8.64
CA ASN A 57 9.72 -5.01 9.08
C ASN A 57 11.25 -5.12 8.97
N ASP A 58 11.80 -6.30 9.20
CA ASP A 58 13.24 -6.60 9.20
C ASP A 58 13.72 -7.26 7.89
N GLU A 59 12.98 -7.15 6.81
CA GLU A 59 13.27 -7.85 5.54
C GLU A 59 14.71 -7.60 5.05
N LEU A 60 15.13 -6.35 4.97
CA LEU A 60 16.50 -6.04 4.52
C LEU A 60 17.58 -6.46 5.53
N PRO A 61 17.44 -6.18 6.85
CA PRO A 61 18.37 -6.70 7.86
C PRO A 61 18.50 -8.22 7.84
N SER A 62 17.39 -8.93 7.76
CA SER A 62 17.36 -10.40 7.74
C SER A 62 18.08 -11.01 6.53
N LEU A 63 18.06 -10.31 5.41
CA LEU A 63 18.77 -10.71 4.18
C LEU A 63 20.23 -10.23 4.13
N GLY A 64 20.68 -9.46 5.13
CA GLY A 64 22.04 -8.90 5.15
C GLY A 64 22.30 -7.85 4.06
N ILE A 65 21.24 -7.25 3.49
CA ILE A 65 21.32 -6.28 2.39
C ILE A 65 21.34 -4.84 2.93
N GLY A 66 20.78 -4.62 4.12
CA GLY A 66 20.69 -3.30 4.72
C GLY A 66 20.53 -3.38 6.23
N THR A 67 20.61 -2.24 6.91
CA THR A 67 20.47 -2.15 8.37
C THR A 67 19.16 -1.50 8.82
N ARG A 68 18.45 -0.84 7.89
CA ARG A 68 17.20 -0.12 8.20
C ARG A 68 15.99 -1.04 8.05
N THR A 69 15.06 -0.92 8.99
CA THR A 69 13.78 -1.60 8.92
C THR A 69 12.80 -0.88 7.98
N ALA A 70 11.74 -1.55 7.57
CA ALA A 70 10.67 -0.96 6.77
C ALA A 70 10.12 0.32 7.41
N GLN A 71 9.78 0.28 8.69
CA GLN A 71 9.27 1.43 9.43
C GLN A 71 10.28 2.58 9.51
N GLN A 72 11.57 2.29 9.69
CA GLN A 72 12.62 3.32 9.66
C GLN A 72 12.78 3.98 8.28
N MET A 73 12.27 3.36 7.24
CA MET A 73 12.24 3.89 5.88
C MET A 73 10.89 4.48 5.49
N GLY A 74 9.92 4.55 6.42
CA GLY A 74 8.61 5.12 6.18
C GLY A 74 7.61 4.18 5.53
N HIS A 75 7.85 2.86 5.60
CA HIS A 75 6.96 1.83 5.03
C HIS A 75 6.32 0.97 6.11
N LEU A 76 5.02 0.77 6.00
CA LEU A 76 4.29 -0.20 6.82
C LEU A 76 4.51 -1.60 6.21
N PRO A 77 5.05 -2.57 6.97
CA PRO A 77 5.20 -3.93 6.45
C PRO A 77 3.84 -4.56 6.16
N LEU A 78 3.81 -5.52 5.22
CA LEU A 78 2.56 -6.18 4.83
C LEU A 78 2.07 -7.15 5.88
N SER A 79 2.97 -7.95 6.45
CA SER A 79 2.66 -9.03 7.39
C SER A 79 2.62 -8.56 8.85
N GLY A 80 2.13 -9.42 9.73
CA GLY A 80 1.99 -9.18 11.17
C GLY A 80 0.63 -8.60 11.55
N ASP A 81 0.35 -8.60 12.86
CA ASP A 81 -0.96 -8.17 13.38
C ASP A 81 -1.25 -6.69 13.10
N ASP A 82 -0.21 -5.86 13.11
CA ASP A 82 -0.27 -4.43 12.78
C ASP A 82 0.10 -4.14 11.32
N GLY A 83 0.32 -5.16 10.50
CA GLY A 83 0.68 -5.02 9.10
C GLY A 83 -0.45 -4.50 8.23
N SER A 84 -0.11 -4.05 7.02
CA SER A 84 -1.11 -3.49 6.12
C SER A 84 -2.18 -4.51 5.70
N LEU A 85 -1.84 -5.80 5.56
CA LEU A 85 -2.81 -6.86 5.26
C LEU A 85 -3.92 -6.94 6.30
N SER A 86 -3.54 -6.98 7.60
CA SER A 86 -4.48 -7.02 8.71
C SER A 86 -5.37 -5.78 8.74
N GLN A 87 -4.79 -4.60 8.55
CA GLN A 87 -5.54 -3.34 8.57
C GLN A 87 -6.46 -3.18 7.36
N LEU A 88 -6.06 -3.66 6.18
CA LEU A 88 -6.84 -3.60 4.94
C LEU A 88 -8.00 -4.61 4.90
N ALA A 89 -7.96 -5.65 5.71
CA ALA A 89 -9.03 -6.65 5.79
C ALA A 89 -10.38 -6.02 6.17
N ASN A 90 -10.36 -4.95 6.96
CA ASN A 90 -11.55 -4.24 7.43
C ASN A 90 -11.93 -3.02 6.57
N ILE A 91 -11.28 -2.81 5.43
CA ILE A 91 -11.57 -1.72 4.51
C ILE A 91 -12.38 -2.26 3.34
N THR A 92 -13.61 -1.76 3.18
CA THR A 92 -14.52 -2.14 2.10
C THR A 92 -14.24 -1.32 0.85
N THR A 93 -13.23 -1.72 0.08
CA THR A 93 -12.93 -1.13 -1.23
C THR A 93 -13.00 -2.24 -2.29
N LYS A 94 -13.55 -1.93 -3.45
CA LYS A 94 -13.77 -2.95 -4.51
C LYS A 94 -12.48 -3.56 -5.02
N ARG A 95 -11.43 -2.74 -5.20
CA ARG A 95 -10.12 -3.19 -5.66
C ARG A 95 -9.02 -2.64 -4.78
N LYS A 96 -8.18 -3.52 -4.30
CA LYS A 96 -6.99 -3.22 -3.50
C LYS A 96 -5.78 -3.79 -4.23
N ILE A 97 -4.78 -2.99 -4.50
CA ILE A 97 -3.62 -3.41 -5.30
C ILE A 97 -2.35 -2.95 -4.59
N PHE A 98 -1.46 -3.87 -4.26
CA PHE A 98 -0.12 -3.53 -3.81
C PHE A 98 0.74 -3.08 -4.98
N VAL A 99 1.39 -1.93 -4.80
CA VAL A 99 2.35 -1.32 -5.73
C VAL A 99 3.62 -0.93 -4.99
N HIS A 100 4.61 -0.36 -5.68
CA HIS A 100 5.86 0.06 -5.05
C HIS A 100 6.55 -1.10 -4.29
N ILE A 101 6.57 -2.27 -4.93
CA ILE A 101 7.06 -3.51 -4.32
C ILE A 101 8.58 -3.59 -4.46
N ASN A 102 9.30 -3.76 -3.34
CA ASN A 102 10.73 -3.96 -3.40
C ASN A 102 11.06 -5.35 -3.97
N ASN A 103 12.16 -5.44 -4.71
CA ASN A 103 12.60 -6.69 -5.35
C ASN A 103 12.96 -7.82 -4.36
N THR A 104 13.12 -7.51 -3.07
CA THR A 104 13.33 -8.48 -2.00
C THR A 104 12.03 -9.08 -1.46
N ASN A 105 10.89 -8.45 -1.75
CA ASN A 105 9.61 -8.87 -1.20
C ASN A 105 9.17 -10.21 -1.81
N PRO A 106 8.96 -11.25 -0.98
CA PRO A 106 8.61 -12.58 -1.46
C PRO A 106 7.26 -12.66 -2.19
N ILE A 107 6.39 -11.65 -2.11
CA ILE A 107 5.13 -11.64 -2.89
C ILE A 107 5.38 -11.58 -4.40
N LEU A 108 6.58 -11.18 -4.85
CA LEU A 108 6.97 -11.20 -6.25
C LEU A 108 7.27 -12.61 -6.77
N ILE A 109 7.54 -13.56 -5.87
CA ILE A 109 7.85 -14.95 -6.24
C ILE A 109 6.54 -15.68 -6.57
N PRO A 110 6.36 -16.20 -7.79
CA PRO A 110 5.18 -16.95 -8.16
C PRO A 110 4.93 -18.14 -7.19
N ASN A 111 3.69 -18.28 -6.73
CA ASN A 111 3.27 -19.36 -5.82
C ASN A 111 3.92 -19.36 -4.42
N SER A 112 4.63 -18.31 -4.03
CA SER A 112 5.12 -18.20 -2.65
C SER A 112 3.96 -18.22 -1.63
N PRO A 113 4.18 -18.66 -0.39
CA PRO A 113 3.17 -18.58 0.67
C PRO A 113 2.70 -17.15 0.91
N GLU A 114 3.61 -16.19 0.84
CA GLU A 114 3.34 -14.75 1.03
C GLU A 114 2.42 -14.22 -0.07
N ARG A 115 2.72 -14.55 -1.33
CA ARG A 115 1.87 -14.20 -2.47
C ARG A 115 0.46 -14.76 -2.32
N LYS A 116 0.35 -16.04 -1.98
CA LYS A 116 -0.95 -16.70 -1.75
C LYS A 116 -1.71 -16.05 -0.60
N THR A 117 -1.04 -15.60 0.44
CA THR A 117 -1.67 -14.89 1.55
C THR A 117 -2.29 -13.58 1.08
N VAL A 118 -1.59 -12.81 0.25
CA VAL A 118 -2.10 -11.56 -0.34
C VAL A 118 -3.31 -11.84 -1.24
N GLU A 119 -3.20 -12.81 -2.15
CA GLU A 119 -4.26 -13.17 -3.09
C GLU A 119 -5.51 -13.71 -2.37
N ASN A 120 -5.33 -14.54 -1.33
CA ASN A 120 -6.43 -15.04 -0.49
C ASN A 120 -7.13 -13.93 0.32
N ALA A 121 -6.42 -12.86 0.64
CA ALA A 121 -7.00 -11.66 1.25
C ALA A 121 -7.80 -10.80 0.25
N GLY A 122 -7.88 -11.18 -1.02
CA GLY A 122 -8.57 -10.44 -2.08
C GLY A 122 -7.81 -9.18 -2.51
N ILE A 123 -6.50 -9.15 -2.32
CA ILE A 123 -5.64 -8.04 -2.73
C ILE A 123 -4.83 -8.45 -3.95
N GLU A 124 -4.78 -7.58 -4.94
CA GLU A 124 -4.00 -7.80 -6.16
C GLU A 124 -2.54 -7.38 -5.95
N ILE A 125 -1.65 -8.01 -6.70
CA ILE A 125 -0.25 -7.61 -6.77
C ILE A 125 -0.02 -6.92 -8.09
N GLY A 126 0.33 -5.63 -8.03
CA GLY A 126 0.58 -4.81 -9.21
C GLY A 126 1.82 -5.27 -9.98
N TYR A 127 1.82 -5.00 -11.26
CA TYR A 127 2.92 -5.29 -12.17
C TYR A 127 3.04 -4.20 -13.23
N ASP A 128 4.20 -4.09 -13.85
CA ASP A 128 4.47 -3.10 -14.88
C ASP A 128 3.56 -3.32 -16.09
N GLY A 129 2.87 -2.27 -16.51
CA GLY A 129 1.89 -2.34 -17.59
C GLY A 129 0.48 -2.71 -17.16
N LEU A 130 0.20 -2.88 -15.85
CA LEU A 130 -1.16 -3.10 -15.36
C LEU A 130 -2.06 -1.92 -15.75
N THR A 131 -3.15 -2.22 -16.45
CA THR A 131 -4.18 -1.24 -16.78
C THR A 131 -5.38 -1.38 -15.83
N ILE A 132 -5.77 -0.26 -15.22
CA ILE A 132 -6.89 -0.20 -14.30
C ILE A 132 -8.03 0.60 -14.96
N LYS A 133 -9.16 -0.05 -15.16
CA LYS A 133 -10.38 0.62 -15.62
C LYS A 133 -11.27 0.90 -14.40
N LEU A 134 -11.69 2.14 -14.24
CA LEU A 134 -12.59 2.58 -13.18
C LEU A 134 -13.90 3.05 -13.80
N GLY A 135 -15.01 2.65 -13.17
CA GLY A 135 -16.35 2.99 -13.62
C GLY A 135 -16.78 2.27 -14.89
N ASN A 136 -18.07 2.31 -15.16
CA ASN A 136 -18.62 1.98 -16.47
C ASN A 136 -18.75 3.30 -17.22
N PRO A 137 -18.28 3.40 -18.47
CA PRO A 137 -18.59 4.56 -19.29
C PRO A 137 -20.12 4.68 -19.44
N PRO A 138 -20.63 5.92 -19.55
CA PRO A 138 -22.04 6.16 -19.74
C PRO A 138 -22.56 5.51 -21.03
#